data_1de0a8070d683460a74ee144d85412d6
#
_entry.id   1de0a8070d683460a74ee144d85412d6
#
_cell.length_a   1.000
_cell.length_b   1.000
_cell.length_c   1.000
_cell.angle_alpha   90.00
_cell.angle_beta   90.00
_cell.angle_gamma   90.00
#
_symmetry.space_group_name_H-M   'P 1'
#
loop_
_entity.id
_entity.type
_entity.pdbx_description
1 polymer ?
#
loop_
_entity_poly.entity_id
_entity_poly.type
_entity_poly.pdbx_seq_one_letter_code
_entity_poly.pdbx_strand_id
1 'polypeptide(L)'
;RGSHGPLHENLVRLLHLSFLQAKTFGMPEYARAPVEMNCEGENLEVWRHVHCELPAIYARPLGWTGARAIRSSGSRYVSPGLHVNTGIFRNLDLPEEAQSPQPMVRVAQLVTPESAVTTHYWTAQARNFVTNDAEMGEFMIKAQVEAFREDAFALQQITEMQALSAADGLHAVSIQTDKAGVLMRRRLKKMAEPEHTEP
;
A
#
# COMPACT_ATOMS: atom_id res chain seq x y z
N ARG A 1 17.81 1.08 4.11
CA ARG A 1 18.12 2.51 3.85
C ARG A 1 17.48 2.91 2.54
N GLY A 2 16.82 4.06 2.48
CA GLY A 2 16.18 4.56 1.27
C GLY A 2 15.59 5.96 1.49
N SER A 3 15.49 6.74 0.43
CA SER A 3 14.85 8.05 0.48
C SER A 3 13.33 7.91 0.58
N HIS A 4 12.67 8.91 1.15
CA HIS A 4 11.22 8.90 1.35
C HIS A 4 10.40 8.94 0.05
N GLY A 5 10.93 9.55 -1.03
CA GLY A 5 10.21 9.69 -2.30
C GLY A 5 9.73 8.35 -2.90
N PRO A 6 10.63 7.40 -3.19
CA PRO A 6 10.24 6.06 -3.65
C PRO A 6 9.28 5.33 -2.70
N LEU A 7 9.42 5.51 -1.39
CA LEU A 7 8.50 4.92 -0.41
C LEU A 7 7.08 5.48 -0.58
N HIS A 8 6.92 6.80 -0.66
CA HIS A 8 5.61 7.43 -0.90
C HIS A 8 4.96 6.93 -2.20
N GLU A 9 5.75 6.79 -3.27
CA GLU A 9 5.24 6.25 -4.53
C GLU A 9 4.80 4.79 -4.39
N ASN A 10 5.56 3.97 -3.67
CA ASN A 10 5.21 2.58 -3.39
C ASN A 10 3.89 2.48 -2.63
N LEU A 11 3.69 3.31 -1.61
CA LEU A 11 2.51 3.29 -0.75
C LEU A 11 1.20 3.62 -1.49
N VAL A 12 1.24 4.43 -2.55
CA VAL A 12 0.06 4.73 -3.38
C VAL A 12 -0.10 3.81 -4.60
N ARG A 13 0.85 2.90 -4.84
CA ARG A 13 0.80 1.92 -5.93
C ARG A 13 0.39 0.57 -5.35
N LEU A 14 -0.71 0.00 -5.83
CA LEU A 14 -1.19 -1.31 -5.39
C LEU A 14 -0.85 -2.43 -6.39
N LEU A 15 -0.16 -2.11 -7.51
CA LEU A 15 0.15 -3.08 -8.56
C LEU A 15 1.26 -4.06 -8.15
N HIS A 16 2.26 -3.58 -7.42
CA HIS A 16 3.41 -4.38 -6.99
C HIS A 16 3.01 -5.59 -6.14
N LEU A 17 1.87 -5.54 -5.47
CA LEU A 17 1.34 -6.64 -4.65
C LEU A 17 1.29 -7.98 -5.42
N SER A 18 0.95 -7.95 -6.73
CA SER A 18 0.87 -9.18 -7.54
C SER A 18 2.21 -9.83 -7.82
N PHE A 19 3.29 -9.06 -7.81
CA PHE A 19 4.61 -9.51 -8.23
C PHE A 19 5.56 -9.65 -7.05
N LEU A 20 5.67 -8.60 -6.26
CA LEU A 20 6.60 -8.53 -5.15
C LEU A 20 6.13 -9.34 -3.94
N GLN A 21 4.85 -9.23 -3.62
CA GLN A 21 4.26 -9.81 -2.42
C GLN A 21 3.37 -11.05 -2.73
N ALA A 22 3.68 -11.77 -3.79
CA ALA A 22 2.89 -12.93 -4.24
C ALA A 22 2.73 -14.04 -3.17
N LYS A 23 3.64 -14.10 -2.19
CA LYS A 23 3.60 -15.11 -1.11
C LYS A 23 2.91 -14.60 0.16
N THR A 24 2.67 -13.30 0.27
CA THR A 24 2.12 -12.66 1.49
C THR A 24 0.76 -12.04 1.23
N PHE A 25 0.69 -10.88 0.61
CA PHE A 25 -0.54 -10.13 0.34
C PHE A 25 -1.03 -10.25 -1.10
N GLY A 26 -0.15 -10.63 -2.01
CA GLY A 26 -0.38 -10.59 -3.44
C GLY A 26 -1.32 -11.67 -3.90
N MET A 27 -1.88 -11.41 -5.08
CA MET A 27 -2.68 -12.36 -5.84
C MET A 27 -2.64 -11.94 -7.31
N PRO A 28 -2.66 -12.91 -8.26
CA PRO A 28 -2.53 -12.62 -9.69
C PRO A 28 -3.59 -11.68 -10.23
N GLU A 29 -4.79 -11.71 -9.63
CA GLU A 29 -5.94 -10.92 -10.04
C GLU A 29 -5.69 -9.40 -9.92
N TYR A 30 -4.83 -8.99 -8.98
CA TYR A 30 -4.45 -7.58 -8.83
C TYR A 30 -3.80 -7.00 -10.08
N ALA A 31 -3.01 -7.79 -10.81
CA ALA A 31 -2.33 -7.31 -12.02
C ALA A 31 -3.29 -6.79 -13.08
N ARG A 32 -4.51 -7.33 -13.11
CA ARG A 32 -5.54 -7.03 -14.12
C ARG A 32 -6.66 -6.12 -13.60
N ALA A 33 -6.77 -5.95 -12.28
CA ALA A 33 -7.82 -5.14 -11.69
C ALA A 33 -7.67 -3.67 -12.08
N PRO A 34 -8.76 -2.98 -12.47
CA PRO A 34 -8.72 -1.55 -12.75
C PRO A 34 -8.31 -0.77 -11.50
N VAL A 35 -7.73 0.40 -11.71
CA VAL A 35 -7.38 1.35 -10.66
C VAL A 35 -8.42 2.44 -10.65
N GLU A 36 -9.10 2.58 -9.53
CA GLU A 36 -9.95 3.73 -9.25
C GLU A 36 -9.11 4.75 -8.47
N MET A 37 -9.15 6.00 -8.88
CA MET A 37 -8.33 7.03 -8.27
C MET A 37 -9.15 8.31 -8.07
N ASN A 38 -9.18 8.78 -6.82
CA ASN A 38 -9.71 10.09 -6.47
C ASN A 38 -8.53 11.05 -6.20
N CYS A 39 -8.52 12.20 -6.89
CA CYS A 39 -7.48 13.22 -6.81
C CYS A 39 -8.09 14.63 -6.70
N GLU A 40 -9.12 14.80 -5.91
CA GLU A 40 -9.76 16.09 -5.69
C GLU A 40 -9.04 16.89 -4.59
N GLY A 41 -8.62 18.10 -4.93
CA GLY A 41 -7.89 18.97 -4.02
C GLY A 41 -6.61 18.30 -3.47
N GLU A 42 -6.49 18.23 -2.16
CA GLU A 42 -5.37 17.56 -1.49
C GLU A 42 -5.57 16.05 -1.31
N ASN A 43 -6.73 15.51 -1.67
CA ASN A 43 -6.96 14.08 -1.59
C ASN A 43 -6.20 13.35 -2.70
N LEU A 44 -5.52 12.28 -2.31
CA LEU A 44 -5.00 11.27 -3.23
C LEU A 44 -5.35 9.91 -2.64
N GLU A 45 -6.30 9.27 -3.26
CA GLU A 45 -6.78 7.96 -2.84
C GLU A 45 -6.88 7.04 -4.05
N VAL A 46 -6.45 5.80 -3.86
CA VAL A 46 -6.41 4.77 -4.91
C VAL A 46 -7.11 3.54 -4.38
N TRP A 47 -8.00 2.96 -5.19
CA TRP A 47 -8.70 1.72 -4.87
C TRP A 47 -8.55 0.68 -5.97
N ARG A 48 -8.59 -0.59 -5.56
CA ARG A 48 -8.73 -1.77 -6.40
C ARG A 48 -9.72 -2.74 -5.77
N HIS A 49 -10.59 -3.27 -6.59
CA HIS A 49 -11.58 -4.28 -6.19
C HIS A 49 -11.32 -5.57 -6.98
N VAL A 50 -11.14 -6.68 -6.25
CA VAL A 50 -10.68 -7.94 -6.84
C VAL A 50 -11.57 -9.08 -6.37
N HIS A 51 -12.10 -9.83 -7.31
CA HIS A 51 -12.73 -11.13 -7.04
C HIS A 51 -11.65 -12.20 -6.93
N CYS A 52 -11.57 -12.88 -5.80
CA CYS A 52 -10.45 -13.76 -5.49
C CYS A 52 -10.78 -14.74 -4.37
N GLU A 53 -9.90 -15.70 -4.16
CA GLU A 53 -9.69 -16.30 -2.83
C GLU A 53 -8.76 -15.38 -2.03
N LEU A 54 -9.10 -15.14 -0.76
CA LEU A 54 -8.26 -14.27 0.07
C LEU A 54 -6.92 -14.93 0.39
N PRO A 55 -5.81 -14.17 0.42
CA PRO A 55 -4.55 -14.69 0.94
C PRO A 55 -4.68 -15.09 2.41
N ALA A 56 -3.85 -16.05 2.83
CA ALA A 56 -3.93 -16.68 4.14
C ALA A 56 -3.95 -15.71 5.32
N ILE A 57 -3.27 -14.58 5.19
CA ILE A 57 -3.24 -13.52 6.22
C ILE A 57 -4.65 -12.99 6.56
N TYR A 58 -5.58 -13.04 5.62
CA TYR A 58 -6.97 -12.60 5.83
C TYR A 58 -7.94 -13.77 5.89
N ALA A 59 -7.75 -14.79 5.02
CA ALA A 59 -8.64 -15.94 4.96
C ALA A 59 -8.65 -16.73 6.27
N ARG A 60 -7.48 -16.95 6.89
CA ARG A 60 -7.37 -17.71 8.13
C ARG A 60 -8.07 -17.03 9.31
N PRO A 61 -7.83 -15.73 9.62
CA PRO A 61 -8.54 -15.06 10.70
C PRO A 61 -10.05 -14.98 10.50
N LEU A 62 -10.51 -14.89 9.26
CA LEU A 62 -11.94 -14.81 8.93
C LEU A 62 -12.63 -16.18 8.84
N GLY A 63 -11.87 -17.28 8.84
CA GLY A 63 -12.41 -18.61 8.59
C GLY A 63 -12.89 -18.81 7.16
N TRP A 64 -12.36 -18.06 6.18
CA TRP A 64 -12.79 -18.01 4.79
C TRP A 64 -11.82 -18.69 3.81
N THR A 65 -11.05 -19.66 4.30
CA THR A 65 -10.11 -20.40 3.44
C THR A 65 -10.86 -21.11 2.31
N GLY A 66 -10.47 -20.85 1.06
CA GLY A 66 -11.12 -21.39 -0.13
C GLY A 66 -12.45 -20.73 -0.51
N ALA A 67 -12.93 -19.75 0.26
CA ALA A 67 -14.17 -19.04 -0.07
C ALA A 67 -13.94 -18.01 -1.19
N ARG A 68 -14.96 -17.82 -2.02
CA ARG A 68 -14.97 -16.73 -3.01
C ARG A 68 -15.24 -15.41 -2.31
N ALA A 69 -14.38 -14.44 -2.55
CA ALA A 69 -14.50 -13.15 -1.89
C ALA A 69 -14.26 -11.99 -2.85
N ILE A 70 -14.71 -10.80 -2.45
CA ILE A 70 -14.24 -9.54 -2.99
C ILE A 70 -13.29 -8.93 -1.95
N ARG A 71 -12.08 -8.61 -2.39
CA ARG A 71 -11.13 -7.80 -1.65
C ARG A 71 -11.08 -6.42 -2.27
N SER A 72 -11.48 -5.42 -1.50
CA SER A 72 -11.32 -4.00 -1.82
C SER A 72 -10.09 -3.47 -1.09
N SER A 73 -9.08 -3.03 -1.82
CA SER A 73 -7.86 -2.47 -1.24
C SER A 73 -7.71 -1.02 -1.65
N GLY A 74 -7.58 -0.16 -0.66
CA GLY A 74 -7.38 1.26 -0.82
C GLY A 74 -6.08 1.74 -0.20
N SER A 75 -5.51 2.78 -0.78
CA SER A 75 -4.41 3.55 -0.22
C SER A 75 -4.73 5.02 -0.29
N ARG A 76 -4.71 5.70 0.85
CA ARG A 76 -4.96 7.13 0.97
C ARG A 76 -3.74 7.84 1.51
N TYR A 77 -3.28 8.85 0.78
CA TYR A 77 -2.36 9.84 1.29
C TYR A 77 -3.12 10.80 2.23
N VAL A 78 -2.63 10.97 3.44
CA VAL A 78 -3.21 11.88 4.45
C VAL A 78 -2.33 13.11 4.61
N SER A 79 -1.01 12.90 4.71
CA SER A 79 0.00 13.95 4.85
C SER A 79 1.37 13.41 4.41
N PRO A 80 2.42 14.25 4.29
CA PRO A 80 3.77 13.77 4.02
C PRO A 80 4.28 12.74 5.04
N GLY A 81 3.74 12.76 6.26
CA GLY A 81 4.11 11.81 7.31
C GLY A 81 3.17 10.61 7.46
N LEU A 82 2.07 10.55 6.71
CA LEU A 82 1.05 9.52 6.94
C LEU A 82 0.32 9.07 5.68
N HIS A 83 0.34 7.77 5.43
CA HIS A 83 -0.59 7.08 4.55
C HIS A 83 -1.47 6.12 5.34
N VAL A 84 -2.67 5.84 4.85
CA VAL A 84 -3.56 4.82 5.41
C VAL A 84 -3.98 3.85 4.32
N ASN A 85 -3.58 2.60 4.49
CA ASN A 85 -4.05 1.52 3.63
C ASN A 85 -5.26 0.86 4.28
N THR A 86 -6.27 0.53 3.47
CA THR A 86 -7.51 -0.10 3.91
C THR A 86 -7.77 -1.35 3.08
N GLY A 87 -8.03 -2.47 3.75
CA GLY A 87 -8.56 -3.68 3.14
C GLY A 87 -9.96 -3.95 3.66
N ILE A 88 -10.94 -4.09 2.77
CA ILE A 88 -12.32 -4.47 3.09
C ILE A 88 -12.59 -5.81 2.40
N PHE A 89 -13.25 -6.73 3.10
CA PHE A 89 -13.47 -8.09 2.62
C PHE A 89 -14.96 -8.40 2.60
N ARG A 90 -15.43 -9.03 1.52
CA ARG A 90 -16.79 -9.53 1.39
C ARG A 90 -16.75 -10.96 0.89
N ASN A 91 -17.31 -11.89 1.65
CA ASN A 91 -17.49 -13.28 1.24
C ASN A 91 -18.71 -13.38 0.32
N LEU A 92 -18.56 -13.97 -0.86
CA LEU A 92 -19.62 -14.10 -1.84
C LEU A 92 -20.53 -15.33 -1.58
N ASP A 93 -20.10 -16.22 -0.71
CA ASP A 93 -20.82 -17.43 -0.34
C ASP A 93 -21.67 -17.23 0.94
N LEU A 94 -21.65 -16.03 1.55
CA LEU A 94 -22.44 -15.66 2.71
C LEU A 94 -23.42 -14.52 2.38
N PRO A 95 -24.61 -14.49 3.02
CA PRO A 95 -25.54 -13.39 2.88
C PRO A 95 -24.92 -12.09 3.44
N GLU A 96 -25.34 -10.95 2.88
CA GLU A 96 -24.75 -9.65 3.23
C GLU A 96 -24.99 -9.27 4.69
N GLU A 97 -26.16 -9.60 5.22
CA GLU A 97 -26.54 -9.35 6.61
C GLU A 97 -25.63 -10.08 7.61
N ALA A 98 -25.11 -11.24 7.25
CA ALA A 98 -24.17 -12.00 8.07
C ALA A 98 -22.77 -11.39 8.11
N GLN A 99 -22.49 -10.37 7.30
CA GLN A 99 -21.19 -9.71 7.14
C GLN A 99 -21.21 -8.24 7.58
N SER A 100 -22.18 -7.83 8.38
CA SER A 100 -22.31 -6.45 8.88
C SER A 100 -21.85 -6.36 10.35
N PRO A 101 -20.86 -5.50 10.68
CA PRO A 101 -20.05 -4.69 9.74
C PRO A 101 -19.08 -5.54 8.91
N GLN A 102 -18.82 -5.13 7.68
CA GLN A 102 -17.86 -5.84 6.82
C GLN A 102 -16.48 -5.93 7.49
N PRO A 103 -15.83 -7.10 7.44
CA PRO A 103 -14.47 -7.25 7.92
C PRO A 103 -13.52 -6.28 7.24
N MET A 104 -12.71 -5.57 8.03
CA MET A 104 -11.81 -4.53 7.56
C MET A 104 -10.50 -4.53 8.34
N VAL A 105 -9.42 -4.25 7.60
CA VAL A 105 -8.10 -3.94 8.16
C VAL A 105 -7.72 -2.53 7.73
N ARG A 106 -7.12 -1.78 8.63
CA ARG A 106 -6.44 -0.52 8.31
C ARG A 106 -5.00 -0.57 8.77
N VAL A 107 -4.10 -0.05 7.94
CA VAL A 107 -2.69 0.08 8.27
C VAL A 107 -2.30 1.54 8.14
N ALA A 108 -1.99 2.16 9.25
CA ALA A 108 -1.32 3.46 9.26
C ALA A 108 0.16 3.25 8.93
N GLN A 109 0.66 4.04 8.01
CA GLN A 109 2.04 3.99 7.51
C GLN A 109 2.67 5.35 7.73
N LEU A 110 3.53 5.44 8.75
CA LEU A 110 4.17 6.69 9.15
C LEU A 110 5.55 6.78 8.53
N VAL A 111 5.79 7.86 7.82
CA VAL A 111 7.01 8.11 7.04
C VAL A 111 7.67 9.36 7.59
N THR A 112 8.87 9.23 8.13
CA THR A 112 9.64 10.37 8.65
C THR A 112 11.04 10.35 8.05
N PRO A 113 11.37 11.29 7.13
CA PRO A 113 12.72 11.41 6.60
C PRO A 113 13.72 11.70 7.73
N GLU A 114 14.82 10.94 7.76
CA GLU A 114 15.95 11.16 8.67
C GLU A 114 17.07 11.92 7.94
N SER A 115 17.30 11.56 6.67
CA SER A 115 18.26 12.21 5.80
C SER A 115 17.78 12.12 4.34
N ALA A 116 18.60 12.62 3.41
CA ALA A 116 18.31 12.46 1.97
C ALA A 116 18.24 10.99 1.52
N VAL A 117 18.85 10.07 2.27
CA VAL A 117 19.00 8.65 1.89
C VAL A 117 18.49 7.67 2.94
N THR A 118 17.95 8.16 4.06
CA THR A 118 17.39 7.33 5.12
C THR A 118 16.03 7.86 5.58
N THR A 119 15.13 6.93 5.92
CA THR A 119 13.76 7.23 6.33
C THR A 119 13.36 6.30 7.46
N HIS A 120 12.82 6.84 8.53
CA HIS A 120 12.11 6.07 9.53
C HIS A 120 10.73 5.69 8.99
N TYR A 121 10.39 4.41 9.08
CA TYR A 121 9.14 3.87 8.62
C TYR A 121 8.49 3.02 9.71
N TRP A 122 7.33 3.46 10.18
CA TRP A 122 6.57 2.80 11.23
C TRP A 122 5.21 2.41 10.71
N THR A 123 4.67 1.30 11.22
CA THR A 123 3.35 0.85 10.84
C THR A 123 2.54 0.45 12.05
N ALA A 124 1.24 0.75 11.99
CA ALA A 124 0.27 0.28 12.98
C ALA A 124 -0.92 -0.34 12.25
N GLN A 125 -1.31 -1.55 12.66
CA GLN A 125 -2.43 -2.27 12.07
C GLN A 125 -3.62 -2.27 13.04
N ALA A 126 -4.81 -1.99 12.52
CA ALA A 126 -6.09 -2.15 13.20
C ALA A 126 -7.02 -3.04 12.37
N ARG A 127 -7.86 -3.84 13.05
CA ARG A 127 -8.88 -4.68 12.43
C ARG A 127 -10.16 -4.65 13.26
N ASN A 128 -11.33 -4.88 12.62
CA ASN A 128 -12.62 -4.94 13.28
C ASN A 128 -13.17 -6.38 13.44
N PHE A 129 -12.36 -7.39 13.16
CA PHE A 129 -12.71 -8.81 13.28
C PHE A 129 -11.68 -9.55 14.14
N VAL A 130 -12.09 -10.59 14.83
CA VAL A 130 -11.24 -11.43 15.70
C VAL A 130 -10.34 -10.59 16.61
N THR A 131 -10.93 -9.55 17.22
CA THR A 131 -10.18 -8.50 17.96
C THR A 131 -9.61 -8.99 19.28
N ASN A 132 -10.21 -10.03 19.87
CA ASN A 132 -9.84 -10.57 21.18
C ASN A 132 -8.89 -11.79 21.08
N ASP A 133 -8.38 -12.09 19.90
CA ASP A 133 -7.46 -13.22 19.65
C ASP A 133 -6.03 -12.67 19.45
N ALA A 134 -5.19 -12.85 20.47
CA ALA A 134 -3.82 -12.39 20.46
C ALA A 134 -2.94 -13.22 19.52
N GLU A 135 -3.15 -14.54 19.44
CA GLU A 135 -2.40 -15.42 18.54
C GLU A 135 -2.64 -15.03 17.07
N MET A 136 -3.88 -14.76 16.72
CA MET A 136 -4.23 -14.28 15.38
C MET A 136 -3.67 -12.89 15.12
N GLY A 137 -3.59 -12.03 16.14
CA GLY A 137 -2.91 -10.75 16.08
C GLY A 137 -1.44 -10.89 15.71
N GLU A 138 -0.71 -11.75 16.42
CA GLU A 138 0.69 -12.04 16.14
C GLU A 138 0.90 -12.64 14.74
N PHE A 139 0.04 -13.55 14.32
CA PHE A 139 0.09 -14.13 12.98
C PHE A 139 -0.01 -13.05 11.90
N MET A 140 -0.98 -12.13 12.01
CA MET A 140 -1.18 -11.04 11.04
C MET A 140 -0.02 -10.05 11.05
N ILE A 141 0.52 -9.71 12.23
CA ILE A 141 1.68 -8.82 12.34
C ILE A 141 2.93 -9.45 11.71
N LYS A 142 3.20 -10.74 11.97
CA LYS A 142 4.34 -11.43 11.33
C LYS A 142 4.26 -11.42 9.82
N ALA A 143 3.09 -11.71 9.26
CA ALA A 143 2.88 -11.68 7.81
C ALA A 143 3.02 -10.26 7.22
N GLN A 144 2.55 -9.24 7.94
CA GLN A 144 2.72 -7.85 7.54
C GLN A 144 4.20 -7.43 7.54
N VAL A 145 4.94 -7.78 8.59
CA VAL A 145 6.38 -7.47 8.68
C VAL A 145 7.15 -8.11 7.54
N GLU A 146 6.83 -9.35 7.18
CA GLU A 146 7.46 -10.04 6.04
C GLU A 146 7.20 -9.31 4.73
N ALA A 147 5.93 -8.97 4.44
CA ALA A 147 5.58 -8.23 3.24
C ALA A 147 6.29 -6.85 3.15
N PHE A 148 6.42 -6.15 4.26
CA PHE A 148 7.12 -4.85 4.25
C PHE A 148 8.64 -4.97 4.17
N ARG A 149 9.22 -6.11 4.54
CA ARG A 149 10.63 -6.42 4.24
C ARG A 149 10.84 -6.65 2.75
N GLU A 150 9.90 -7.32 2.07
CA GLU A 150 9.93 -7.46 0.61
C GLU A 150 9.91 -6.09 -0.07
N ASP A 151 9.03 -5.16 0.37
CA ASP A 151 8.99 -3.78 -0.12
C ASP A 151 10.30 -3.02 0.14
N ALA A 152 10.82 -3.09 1.36
CA ALA A 152 12.06 -2.40 1.72
C ALA A 152 13.25 -2.87 0.88
N PHE A 153 13.35 -4.18 0.64
CA PHE A 153 14.37 -4.76 -0.24
C PHE A 153 14.23 -4.24 -1.66
N ALA A 154 13.02 -4.31 -2.24
CA ALA A 154 12.79 -3.85 -3.61
C ALA A 154 13.06 -2.35 -3.79
N LEU A 155 12.63 -1.52 -2.83
CA LEU A 155 12.89 -0.08 -2.85
C LEU A 155 14.38 0.25 -2.76
N GLN A 156 15.15 -0.52 -1.99
CA GLN A 156 16.60 -0.38 -1.96
C GLN A 156 17.22 -0.71 -3.33
N GLN A 157 16.83 -1.82 -3.95
CA GLN A 157 17.32 -2.19 -5.29
C GLN A 157 16.94 -1.14 -6.35
N ILE A 158 15.71 -0.63 -6.31
CA ILE A 158 15.27 0.45 -7.21
C ILE A 158 16.14 1.70 -7.02
N THR A 159 16.43 2.08 -5.78
CA THR A 159 17.25 3.26 -5.49
C THR A 159 18.68 3.10 -6.02
N GLU A 160 19.28 1.93 -5.83
CA GLU A 160 20.61 1.61 -6.34
C GLU A 160 20.63 1.65 -7.88
N MET A 161 19.65 1.03 -8.54
CA MET A 161 19.52 1.05 -10.00
C MET A 161 19.29 2.45 -10.55
N GLN A 162 18.50 3.29 -9.88
CA GLN A 162 18.29 4.67 -10.28
C GLN A 162 19.58 5.49 -10.20
N ALA A 163 20.39 5.27 -9.17
CA ALA A 163 21.68 5.95 -9.05
C ALA A 163 22.66 5.58 -10.18
N LEU A 164 22.73 4.29 -10.52
CA LEU A 164 23.54 3.80 -11.66
C LEU A 164 23.03 4.36 -13.00
N SER A 165 21.72 4.28 -13.24
CA SER A 165 21.09 4.77 -14.47
C SER A 165 21.27 6.28 -14.65
N ALA A 166 21.20 7.06 -13.57
CA ALA A 166 21.43 8.49 -13.63
C ALA A 166 22.86 8.86 -14.01
N ALA A 167 23.86 8.06 -13.59
CA ALA A 167 25.24 8.22 -13.98
C ALA A 167 25.44 8.02 -15.50
N ASP A 168 24.64 7.15 -16.13
CA ASP A 168 24.62 6.91 -17.57
C ASP A 168 23.68 7.84 -18.35
N GLY A 169 23.07 8.83 -17.70
CA GLY A 169 22.10 9.77 -18.32
C GLY A 169 20.74 9.15 -18.61
N LEU A 170 20.45 7.97 -18.07
CA LEU A 170 19.17 7.29 -18.24
C LEU A 170 18.17 7.75 -17.17
N HIS A 171 16.91 7.86 -17.55
CA HIS A 171 15.83 8.26 -16.66
C HIS A 171 14.73 7.20 -16.61
N ALA A 172 14.10 7.07 -15.43
CA ALA A 172 12.96 6.18 -15.26
C ALA A 172 11.79 6.59 -16.15
N VAL A 173 11.23 5.63 -16.86
CA VAL A 173 10.04 5.83 -17.71
C VAL A 173 8.81 5.45 -16.90
N SER A 174 7.84 6.37 -16.83
CA SER A 174 6.56 6.12 -16.18
C SER A 174 5.56 5.51 -17.18
N ILE A 175 4.84 4.48 -16.76
CA ILE A 175 3.77 3.85 -17.53
C ILE A 175 2.41 4.25 -16.95
N GLN A 176 1.32 3.87 -17.64
CA GLN A 176 -0.03 4.28 -17.26
C GLN A 176 -0.39 3.91 -15.80
N THR A 177 0.07 2.76 -15.33
CA THR A 177 -0.18 2.30 -13.96
C THR A 177 0.57 3.08 -12.89
N ASP A 178 1.55 3.91 -13.28
CA ASP A 178 2.34 4.75 -12.37
C ASP A 178 1.69 6.10 -12.06
N LYS A 179 0.51 6.38 -12.63
CA LYS A 179 -0.15 7.68 -12.52
C LYS A 179 -0.24 8.19 -11.07
N ALA A 180 -0.64 7.34 -10.13
CA ALA A 180 -0.72 7.70 -8.71
C ALA A 180 0.66 8.09 -8.13
N GLY A 181 1.70 7.33 -8.42
CA GLY A 181 3.08 7.63 -8.01
C GLY A 181 3.60 8.94 -8.61
N VAL A 182 3.33 9.18 -9.89
CA VAL A 182 3.70 10.45 -10.55
C VAL A 182 3.01 11.64 -9.90
N LEU A 183 1.72 11.53 -9.59
CA LEU A 183 0.97 12.58 -8.89
C LEU A 183 1.52 12.80 -7.48
N MET A 184 1.84 11.72 -6.77
CA MET A 184 2.44 11.80 -5.43
C MET A 184 3.76 12.56 -5.45
N ARG A 185 4.66 12.22 -6.38
CA ARG A 185 5.95 12.90 -6.58
C ARG A 185 5.77 14.40 -6.85
N ARG A 186 4.85 14.76 -7.75
CA ARG A 186 4.54 16.17 -8.06
C ARG A 186 4.01 16.92 -6.84
N ARG A 187 3.15 16.27 -6.04
CA ARG A 187 2.61 16.86 -4.82
C ARG A 187 3.70 17.13 -3.79
N LEU A 188 4.54 16.15 -3.50
CA LEU A 188 5.67 16.32 -2.57
C LEU A 188 6.63 17.43 -3.02
N LYS A 189 6.91 17.48 -4.34
CA LYS A 189 7.74 18.55 -4.90
C LYS A 189 7.11 19.93 -4.67
N LYS A 190 5.81 20.08 -4.97
CA LYS A 190 5.09 21.35 -4.75
C LYS A 190 5.11 21.79 -3.29
N MET A 191 4.94 20.83 -2.35
CA MET A 191 4.98 21.12 -0.91
C MET A 191 6.37 21.49 -0.40
N ALA A 192 7.43 21.06 -1.08
CA ALA A 192 8.81 21.39 -0.75
C ALA A 192 9.28 22.72 -1.38
N GLU A 193 8.51 23.33 -2.29
CA GLU A 193 8.81 24.63 -2.82
C GLU A 193 8.61 25.69 -1.73
N PRO A 194 9.56 26.65 -1.54
CA PRO A 194 9.39 27.71 -0.55
C PRO A 194 8.09 28.46 -0.83
N GLU A 195 7.30 28.72 0.21
CA GLU A 195 6.21 29.68 0.10
C GLU A 195 6.84 31.01 -0.32
N HIS A 196 6.52 31.50 -1.52
CA HIS A 196 6.84 32.85 -1.89
C HIS A 196 5.99 33.76 -0.99
N THR A 197 6.58 34.19 0.12
CA THR A 197 6.08 35.35 0.85
C THR A 197 6.20 36.51 -0.12
N GLU A 198 5.10 36.93 -0.73
CA GLU A 198 5.01 38.23 -1.38
C GLU A 198 5.39 39.28 -0.36
N PRO A 199 6.24 40.26 -0.73
CA PRO A 199 6.69 41.29 0.17
C PRO A 199 5.56 42.25 0.58
#